data_e2a10431218884464e6b5ee744a82d47
#
_entry.id   e2a10431218884464e6b5ee744a82d47
#
_cell.length_a   1.000
_cell.length_b   1.000
_cell.length_c   1.000
_cell.angle_alpha   90.00
_cell.angle_beta   90.00
_cell.angle_gamma   90.00
#
_symmetry.space_group_name_H-M   'P 1'
#
loop_
_entity.id
_entity.type
_entity.pdbx_description
1 polymer ?
#
loop_
_entity_poly.entity_id
_entity_poly.type
_entity_poly.pdbx_seq_one_letter_code
_entity_poly.pdbx_strand_id
1 'polypeptide(L)'
;MSKDAPVAEDRIHEFTTKSDADTVEVGRKLAVLLKPPQLLLLRGDLGTGKTTLVKGIAQALDAADPDEVTSPTFTLLHEYDGTQDGKPVKLYHLDVYRLEGERQLETLGLEELLTPDALVLVEWGDKFKSIRKRSTGEIAISSEGGDARKITVTLRPHASTSPR
;
A
#
# COMPACT_ATOMS: atom_id res chain seq x y z
N MET A 1 20.90 7.00 27.52
CA MET A 1 19.77 6.35 26.98
C MET A 1 19.10 5.48 27.99
N SER A 2 17.90 5.53 27.98
CA SER A 2 17.17 4.68 28.89
C SER A 2 17.04 3.29 28.29
N LYS A 3 17.52 2.31 28.99
CA LYS A 3 17.28 0.94 28.57
C LYS A 3 15.83 0.54 28.86
N ASP A 4 15.10 1.40 29.53
CA ASP A 4 13.70 1.15 29.79
C ASP A 4 12.80 1.74 28.71
N ALA A 5 13.36 2.44 27.74
CA ALA A 5 12.55 2.99 26.65
C ALA A 5 11.90 1.83 25.89
N PRO A 6 10.60 1.93 25.58
CA PRO A 6 9.96 0.84 24.85
C PRO A 6 10.56 0.69 23.47
N VAL A 7 10.75 -0.55 23.06
CA VAL A 7 11.15 -0.86 21.70
C VAL A 7 9.94 -0.64 20.82
N ALA A 8 10.12 0.12 19.74
CA ALA A 8 9.04 0.30 18.80
C ALA A 8 8.70 -1.03 18.13
N GLU A 9 7.43 -1.33 18.06
CA GLU A 9 6.94 -2.58 17.49
C GLU A 9 6.05 -2.33 16.31
N ASP A 10 5.94 -3.32 15.43
CA ASP A 10 5.02 -3.26 14.32
C ASP A 10 3.59 -3.15 14.83
N ARG A 11 2.77 -2.36 14.15
CA ARG A 11 1.34 -2.31 14.40
C ARG A 11 0.65 -3.20 13.40
N ILE A 12 -0.20 -4.11 13.88
CA ILE A 12 -0.87 -5.08 13.03
C ILE A 12 -2.38 -4.88 13.15
N HIS A 13 -3.03 -4.79 12.00
CA HIS A 13 -4.49 -4.67 11.91
C HIS A 13 -5.00 -5.82 11.07
N GLU A 14 -6.03 -6.50 11.54
CA GLU A 14 -6.62 -7.62 10.80
C GLU A 14 -8.09 -7.35 10.53
N PHE A 15 -8.52 -7.72 9.32
CA PHE A 15 -9.91 -7.56 8.90
C PHE A 15 -10.35 -8.82 8.18
N THR A 16 -11.62 -9.19 8.34
CA THR A 16 -12.22 -10.25 7.54
C THR A 16 -13.37 -9.65 6.75
N THR A 17 -13.53 -10.11 5.52
CA THR A 17 -14.58 -9.61 4.64
C THR A 17 -15.33 -10.79 4.03
N LYS A 18 -16.57 -10.56 3.63
CA LYS A 18 -17.40 -11.61 3.04
C LYS A 18 -17.87 -11.26 1.62
N SER A 19 -17.52 -10.07 1.15
CA SER A 19 -17.96 -9.59 -0.17
C SER A 19 -16.98 -8.55 -0.67
N ASP A 20 -17.07 -8.26 -1.97
CA ASP A 20 -16.28 -7.16 -2.54
C ASP A 20 -16.63 -5.84 -1.88
N ALA A 21 -17.91 -5.61 -1.58
CA ALA A 21 -18.31 -4.38 -0.90
C ALA A 21 -17.63 -4.25 0.46
N ASP A 22 -17.52 -5.35 1.20
CA ASP A 22 -16.80 -5.35 2.48
C ASP A 22 -15.32 -5.02 2.27
N THR A 23 -14.71 -5.55 1.21
CA THR A 23 -13.30 -5.30 0.92
C THR A 23 -13.07 -3.83 0.56
N VAL A 24 -13.98 -3.22 -0.20
CA VAL A 24 -13.92 -1.79 -0.47
C VAL A 24 -13.98 -1.01 0.84
N GLU A 25 -14.87 -1.42 1.75
CA GLU A 25 -15.01 -0.73 3.04
C GLU A 25 -13.73 -0.83 3.88
N VAL A 26 -13.05 -1.97 3.86
CA VAL A 26 -11.76 -2.10 4.54
C VAL A 26 -10.75 -1.13 3.92
N GLY A 27 -10.74 -1.01 2.59
CA GLY A 27 -9.88 -0.03 1.92
C GLY A 27 -10.14 1.38 2.40
N ARG A 28 -11.41 1.76 2.58
CA ARG A 28 -11.76 3.07 3.11
C ARG A 28 -11.20 3.28 4.51
N LYS A 29 -11.24 2.24 5.36
CA LYS A 29 -10.67 2.33 6.70
C LYS A 29 -9.15 2.46 6.64
N LEU A 30 -8.49 1.75 5.72
CA LEU A 30 -7.04 1.84 5.58
C LEU A 30 -6.60 3.23 5.18
N ALA A 31 -7.39 3.94 4.38
CA ALA A 31 -7.05 5.31 3.98
C ALA A 31 -6.90 6.23 5.18
N VAL A 32 -7.58 5.93 6.29
CA VAL A 32 -7.45 6.71 7.51
C VAL A 32 -6.18 6.32 8.27
N LEU A 33 -5.82 5.04 8.22
CA LEU A 33 -4.65 4.52 8.95
C LEU A 33 -3.33 4.84 8.24
N LEU A 34 -3.34 4.95 6.92
CA LEU A 34 -2.12 5.04 6.14
C LEU A 34 -1.76 6.51 5.89
N LYS A 35 -0.98 7.08 6.80
CA LYS A 35 -0.57 8.48 6.69
C LYS A 35 0.70 8.58 5.83
N PRO A 36 0.70 9.40 4.77
CA PRO A 36 1.90 9.58 3.97
C PRO A 36 3.06 10.15 4.80
N PRO A 37 4.31 9.85 4.45
CA PRO A 37 4.69 8.98 3.35
C PRO A 37 4.69 7.52 3.75
N GLN A 38 4.24 6.66 2.84
CA GLN A 38 4.27 5.21 3.05
C GLN A 38 4.66 4.52 1.75
N LEU A 39 5.44 3.46 1.87
CA LEU A 39 5.68 2.53 0.79
C LEU A 39 5.31 1.14 1.31
N LEU A 40 4.20 0.60 0.83
CA LEU A 40 3.66 -0.64 1.34
C LEU A 40 3.69 -1.73 0.27
N LEU A 41 4.12 -2.91 0.67
CA LEU A 41 3.99 -4.08 -0.17
C LEU A 41 2.52 -4.51 -0.17
N LEU A 42 1.95 -4.72 -1.34
CA LEU A 42 0.59 -5.20 -1.49
C LEU A 42 0.67 -6.64 -1.99
N ARG A 43 0.30 -7.58 -1.15
CA ARG A 43 0.50 -9.00 -1.40
C ARG A 43 -0.81 -9.76 -1.44
N GLY A 44 -0.89 -10.72 -2.32
CA GLY A 44 -2.04 -11.57 -2.46
C GLY A 44 -2.03 -12.23 -3.82
N ASP A 45 -2.58 -13.43 -3.90
CA ASP A 45 -2.66 -14.15 -5.17
C ASP A 45 -3.60 -13.42 -6.13
N LEU A 46 -3.51 -13.77 -7.40
CA LEU A 46 -4.40 -13.23 -8.42
C LEU A 46 -5.85 -13.49 -8.00
N GLY A 47 -6.70 -12.50 -8.13
CA GLY A 47 -8.12 -12.65 -7.83
C GLY A 47 -8.48 -12.57 -6.35
N THR A 48 -7.54 -12.20 -5.47
CA THR A 48 -7.86 -12.10 -4.04
C THR A 48 -8.52 -10.78 -3.65
N GLY A 49 -8.54 -9.79 -4.55
CA GLY A 49 -9.20 -8.52 -4.26
C GLY A 49 -8.25 -7.37 -3.99
N LYS A 50 -7.00 -7.47 -4.46
CA LYS A 50 -6.05 -6.36 -4.28
C LYS A 50 -6.56 -5.08 -4.92
N THR A 51 -7.04 -5.17 -6.16
CA THR A 51 -7.58 -4.00 -6.85
C THR A 51 -8.84 -3.48 -6.14
N THR A 52 -9.69 -4.39 -5.65
CA THR A 52 -10.90 -4.02 -4.91
C THR A 52 -10.54 -3.23 -3.65
N LEU A 53 -9.48 -3.65 -2.96
CA LEU A 53 -9.01 -2.94 -1.78
C LEU A 53 -8.52 -1.53 -2.15
N VAL A 54 -7.77 -1.41 -3.24
CA VAL A 54 -7.28 -0.11 -3.70
C VAL A 54 -8.44 0.81 -4.10
N LYS A 55 -9.52 0.25 -4.65
CA LYS A 55 -10.72 1.05 -4.94
C LYS A 55 -11.24 1.77 -3.70
N GLY A 56 -11.28 1.05 -2.56
CA GLY A 56 -11.73 1.66 -1.30
C GLY A 56 -10.78 2.74 -0.80
N ILE A 57 -9.49 2.48 -0.89
CA ILE A 57 -8.48 3.46 -0.48
C ILE A 57 -8.62 4.73 -1.34
N ALA A 58 -8.70 4.57 -2.65
CA ALA A 58 -8.79 5.71 -3.57
C ALA A 58 -10.07 6.50 -3.34
N GLN A 59 -11.19 5.81 -3.09
CA GLN A 59 -12.46 6.47 -2.84
C GLN A 59 -12.40 7.31 -1.57
N ALA A 60 -11.85 6.76 -0.50
CA ALA A 60 -11.79 7.48 0.77
C ALA A 60 -10.84 8.66 0.72
N LEU A 61 -9.82 8.61 -0.13
CA LEU A 61 -8.91 9.75 -0.34
C LEU A 61 -9.47 10.75 -1.35
N ASP A 62 -10.65 10.50 -1.87
CA ASP A 62 -11.26 11.33 -2.92
C ASP A 62 -10.32 11.43 -4.13
N ALA A 63 -9.60 10.36 -4.40
CA ALA A 63 -8.60 10.31 -5.48
C ALA A 63 -9.19 9.77 -6.76
N ALA A 64 -10.17 8.86 -6.68
CA ALA A 64 -10.83 8.29 -7.85
C ALA A 64 -12.11 7.61 -7.41
N ASP A 65 -13.09 7.55 -8.32
CA ASP A 65 -14.27 6.71 -8.10
C ASP A 65 -13.84 5.25 -8.19
N PRO A 66 -14.50 4.33 -7.47
CA PRO A 66 -14.08 2.93 -7.48
C PRO A 66 -13.99 2.31 -8.88
N ASP A 67 -14.87 2.66 -9.79
CA ASP A 67 -14.82 2.10 -11.14
C ASP A 67 -13.71 2.68 -12.01
N GLU A 68 -13.03 3.72 -11.57
CA GLU A 68 -11.87 4.25 -12.28
C GLU A 68 -10.59 3.52 -11.89
N VAL A 69 -10.61 2.73 -10.82
CA VAL A 69 -9.43 2.03 -10.34
C VAL A 69 -9.32 0.67 -10.99
N THR A 70 -8.20 0.44 -11.65
CA THR A 70 -7.92 -0.83 -12.33
C THR A 70 -6.55 -1.34 -11.93
N SER A 71 -6.27 -2.61 -12.27
CA SER A 71 -4.97 -3.21 -11.97
C SER A 71 -3.89 -2.63 -12.87
N PRO A 72 -2.71 -2.30 -12.33
CA PRO A 72 -1.60 -1.77 -13.13
C PRO A 72 -0.73 -2.86 -13.76
N THR A 73 -1.23 -4.09 -13.93
CA THR A 73 -0.44 -5.23 -14.39
C THR A 73 0.28 -4.94 -15.72
N PHE A 74 -0.36 -4.23 -16.64
CA PHE A 74 0.25 -3.94 -17.94
C PHE A 74 0.86 -2.55 -18.02
N THR A 75 0.37 -1.61 -17.22
CA THR A 75 0.84 -0.23 -17.26
C THR A 75 1.96 0.05 -16.26
N LEU A 76 2.21 -0.87 -15.34
CA LEU A 76 3.21 -0.78 -14.28
C LEU A 76 2.87 0.23 -13.19
N LEU A 77 2.27 1.35 -13.50
CA LEU A 77 2.02 2.43 -12.55
C LEU A 77 0.70 3.12 -12.84
N HIS A 78 -0.13 3.25 -11.83
CA HIS A 78 -1.30 4.14 -11.86
C HIS A 78 -1.14 5.18 -10.78
N GLU A 79 -1.44 6.42 -11.10
CA GLU A 79 -1.34 7.54 -10.18
C GLU A 79 -2.72 8.16 -9.98
N TYR A 80 -3.08 8.42 -8.74
CA TYR A 80 -4.34 9.07 -8.39
C TYR A 80 -4.07 10.21 -7.43
N ASP A 81 -4.63 11.38 -7.69
CA ASP A 81 -4.47 12.55 -6.83
C ASP A 81 -5.66 12.70 -5.91
N GLY A 82 -5.42 12.72 -4.62
CA GLY A 82 -6.49 12.83 -3.65
C GLY A 82 -6.15 13.75 -2.51
N THR A 83 -6.92 13.62 -1.43
CA THR A 83 -6.70 14.42 -0.22
C THR A 83 -6.92 13.56 1.01
N GLN A 84 -6.21 13.90 2.08
CA GLN A 84 -6.40 13.30 3.38
C GLN A 84 -6.31 14.43 4.40
N ASP A 85 -7.36 14.59 5.21
CA ASP A 85 -7.42 15.65 6.22
C ASP A 85 -7.17 17.04 5.60
N GLY A 86 -7.68 17.24 4.39
CA GLY A 86 -7.54 18.50 3.70
C GLY A 86 -6.22 18.75 3.01
N LYS A 87 -5.29 17.79 3.08
CA LYS A 87 -3.97 17.92 2.48
C LYS A 87 -3.85 17.03 1.26
N PRO A 88 -3.10 17.45 0.23
CA PRO A 88 -2.92 16.62 -0.97
C PRO A 88 -2.23 15.30 -0.65
N VAL A 89 -2.69 14.23 -1.29
CA VAL A 89 -2.08 12.91 -1.21
C VAL A 89 -1.92 12.38 -2.62
N LYS A 90 -0.75 11.83 -2.91
CA LYS A 90 -0.51 11.12 -4.15
C LYS A 90 -0.61 9.63 -3.87
N LEU A 91 -1.59 8.97 -4.47
CA LEU A 91 -1.73 7.53 -4.35
C LEU A 91 -1.15 6.89 -5.60
N TYR A 92 -0.11 6.07 -5.41
CA TYR A 92 0.51 5.33 -6.49
C TYR A 92 0.26 3.85 -6.31
N HIS A 93 -0.15 3.19 -7.37
CA HIS A 93 -0.35 1.74 -7.37
C HIS A 93 0.58 1.17 -8.45
N LEU A 94 1.57 0.40 -8.02
CA LEU A 94 2.59 -0.18 -8.90
C LEU A 94 2.46 -1.67 -8.96
N ASP A 95 2.79 -2.25 -10.12
CA ASP A 95 2.97 -3.69 -10.27
C ASP A 95 4.31 -3.88 -10.99
N VAL A 96 5.29 -4.39 -10.24
CA VAL A 96 6.66 -4.54 -10.76
C VAL A 96 6.99 -5.97 -11.15
N TYR A 97 5.97 -6.81 -11.32
CA TYR A 97 6.19 -8.23 -11.66
C TYR A 97 7.05 -8.40 -12.91
N ARG A 98 6.85 -7.57 -13.93
CA ARG A 98 7.54 -7.70 -15.21
C ARG A 98 8.93 -7.08 -15.23
N LEU A 99 9.29 -6.33 -14.21
CA LEU A 99 10.63 -5.76 -14.14
C LEU A 99 11.62 -6.84 -13.73
N GLU A 100 12.76 -6.88 -14.40
CA GLU A 100 13.72 -7.95 -14.23
C GLU A 100 14.92 -7.60 -13.37
N GLY A 101 15.11 -6.36 -13.01
CA GLY A 101 16.25 -5.98 -12.19
C GLY A 101 16.15 -4.57 -11.67
N GLU A 102 17.08 -4.24 -10.78
CA GLU A 102 17.10 -2.92 -10.13
C GLU A 102 17.23 -1.78 -11.13
N ARG A 103 17.94 -2.00 -12.24
CA ARG A 103 18.09 -0.96 -13.26
C ARG A 103 16.75 -0.59 -13.89
N GLN A 104 15.91 -1.59 -14.17
CA GLN A 104 14.60 -1.30 -14.72
C GLN A 104 13.73 -0.57 -13.71
N LEU A 105 13.88 -0.91 -12.43
CA LEU A 105 13.17 -0.22 -11.37
C LEU A 105 13.61 1.25 -11.29
N GLU A 106 14.89 1.53 -11.43
CA GLU A 106 15.38 2.91 -11.46
C GLU A 106 14.78 3.67 -12.63
N THR A 107 14.68 3.03 -13.79
CA THR A 107 14.09 3.64 -14.97
C THR A 107 12.62 3.99 -14.74
N LEU A 108 11.90 3.18 -13.97
CA LEU A 108 10.52 3.47 -13.61
C LEU A 108 10.40 4.77 -12.81
N GLY A 109 11.45 5.15 -12.08
CA GLY A 109 11.44 6.40 -11.33
C GLY A 109 10.90 6.29 -9.92
N LEU A 110 11.08 5.13 -9.28
CA LEU A 110 10.55 4.93 -7.94
C LEU A 110 10.97 6.03 -6.96
N GLU A 111 12.23 6.47 -7.03
CA GLU A 111 12.74 7.48 -6.10
C GLU A 111 11.96 8.78 -6.20
N GLU A 112 11.57 9.16 -7.41
CA GLU A 112 10.83 10.40 -7.63
C GLU A 112 9.39 10.30 -7.13
N LEU A 113 8.87 9.11 -6.93
CA LEU A 113 7.52 8.93 -6.41
C LEU A 113 7.47 9.06 -4.89
N LEU A 114 8.61 8.87 -4.20
CA LEU A 114 8.64 8.80 -2.74
C LEU A 114 8.73 10.20 -2.11
N THR A 115 7.71 11.00 -2.34
CA THR A 115 7.60 12.34 -1.77
C THR A 115 6.87 12.29 -0.43
N PRO A 116 6.95 13.38 0.37
CA PRO A 116 6.28 13.37 1.69
C PRO A 116 4.77 13.16 1.64
N ASP A 117 4.13 13.44 0.52
CA ASP A 117 2.68 13.29 0.37
C ASP A 117 2.28 11.99 -0.34
N ALA A 118 3.23 11.08 -0.53
CA ALA A 118 2.99 9.87 -1.32
C ALA A 118 2.54 8.68 -0.48
N LEU A 119 1.55 7.97 -0.98
CA LEU A 119 1.14 6.67 -0.49
C LEU A 119 1.34 5.71 -1.65
N VAL A 120 2.36 4.86 -1.54
CA VAL A 120 2.78 3.97 -2.63
C VAL A 120 2.46 2.53 -2.27
N LEU A 121 1.67 1.87 -3.12
CA LEU A 121 1.31 0.47 -2.95
C LEU A 121 1.96 -0.32 -4.09
N VAL A 122 2.76 -1.33 -3.76
CA VAL A 122 3.56 -2.04 -4.76
C VAL A 122 3.25 -3.52 -4.73
N GLU A 123 2.72 -4.04 -5.85
CA GLU A 123 2.56 -5.49 -6.04
C GLU A 123 3.87 -6.05 -6.55
N TRP A 124 4.26 -7.21 -6.02
CA TRP A 124 5.50 -7.91 -6.35
C TRP A 124 6.77 -7.15 -5.97
N GLY A 125 6.63 -6.14 -5.10
CA GLY A 125 7.79 -5.33 -4.70
C GLY A 125 8.82 -6.09 -3.90
N ASP A 126 8.44 -7.18 -3.26
CA ASP A 126 9.35 -7.96 -2.43
C ASP A 126 10.43 -8.68 -3.24
N LYS A 127 10.32 -8.74 -4.56
CA LYS A 127 11.40 -9.29 -5.38
C LYS A 127 12.58 -8.31 -5.51
N PHE A 128 12.43 -7.05 -5.09
CA PHE A 128 13.48 -6.04 -5.21
C PHE A 128 13.99 -5.62 -3.84
N LYS A 129 15.31 -5.72 -3.66
CA LYS A 129 15.94 -5.36 -2.40
C LYS A 129 15.71 -3.90 -2.06
N SER A 130 15.78 -3.00 -3.06
CA SER A 130 15.59 -1.57 -2.83
C SER A 130 14.19 -1.28 -2.30
N ILE A 131 13.18 -1.97 -2.81
CA ILE A 131 11.81 -1.79 -2.32
C ILE A 131 11.67 -2.35 -0.91
N ARG A 132 12.22 -3.55 -0.66
CA ARG A 132 12.16 -4.12 0.69
C ARG A 132 12.80 -3.20 1.72
N LYS A 133 13.92 -2.58 1.37
CA LYS A 133 14.61 -1.66 2.29
C LYS A 133 13.79 -0.41 2.61
N ARG A 134 13.02 0.07 1.66
CA ARG A 134 12.25 1.30 1.83
C ARG A 134 10.84 1.06 2.32
N SER A 135 10.40 -0.18 2.33
CA SER A 135 9.04 -0.52 2.71
C SER A 135 8.76 -0.11 4.16
N THR A 136 7.62 0.54 4.36
CA THR A 136 7.16 0.94 5.69
C THR A 136 6.13 -0.01 6.25
N GLY A 137 5.73 -1.01 5.47
CA GLY A 137 4.79 -2.00 5.91
C GLY A 137 4.28 -2.85 4.76
N GLU A 138 3.22 -3.59 5.05
CA GLU A 138 2.70 -4.58 4.11
C GLU A 138 1.19 -4.71 4.29
N ILE A 139 0.49 -4.89 3.18
CA ILE A 139 -0.92 -5.27 3.18
C ILE A 139 -0.99 -6.63 2.50
N ALA A 140 -1.46 -7.64 3.23
CA ALA A 140 -1.62 -8.98 2.70
C ALA A 140 -3.10 -9.34 2.66
N ILE A 141 -3.57 -9.84 1.51
CA ILE A 141 -4.95 -10.25 1.36
C ILE A 141 -4.98 -11.70 0.87
N SER A 142 -5.75 -12.53 1.53
CA SER A 142 -5.86 -13.94 1.18
C SER A 142 -7.32 -14.37 1.11
N SER A 143 -7.59 -15.38 0.29
CA SER A 143 -8.93 -15.95 0.16
C SER A 143 -9.19 -16.88 1.34
N GLU A 144 -10.39 -16.78 1.89
CA GLU A 144 -10.87 -17.68 2.95
C GLU A 144 -11.98 -18.57 2.43
N GLY A 145 -12.14 -18.65 1.10
CA GLY A 145 -13.19 -19.41 0.46
C GLY A 145 -14.26 -18.51 -0.14
N GLY A 146 -14.65 -18.76 -1.38
CA GLY A 146 -15.65 -17.93 -2.06
C GLY A 146 -15.22 -16.47 -2.07
N ASP A 147 -16.11 -15.61 -1.64
CA ASP A 147 -15.85 -14.16 -1.59
C ASP A 147 -15.24 -13.70 -0.26
N ALA A 148 -15.02 -14.64 0.66
CA ALA A 148 -14.45 -14.28 1.96
C ALA A 148 -12.95 -14.02 1.84
N ARG A 149 -12.48 -12.97 2.53
CA ARG A 149 -11.08 -12.58 2.50
C ARG A 149 -10.59 -12.27 3.90
N LYS A 150 -9.29 -12.46 4.10
CA LYS A 150 -8.60 -12.00 5.30
C LYS A 150 -7.57 -10.98 4.86
N ILE A 151 -7.57 -9.83 5.50
CA ILE A 151 -6.68 -8.72 5.18
C ILE A 151 -5.87 -8.40 6.42
N THR A 152 -4.55 -8.43 6.30
CA THR A 152 -3.64 -8.13 7.40
C THR A 152 -2.76 -6.95 6.97
N VAL A 153 -2.74 -5.91 7.79
CA VAL A 153 -1.91 -4.74 7.55
C VAL A 153 -0.87 -4.67 8.65
N THR A 154 0.39 -4.66 8.25
CA THR A 154 1.50 -4.54 9.18
C THR A 154 2.22 -3.25 8.88
N LEU A 155 2.30 -2.35 9.87
CA LEU A 155 2.98 -1.07 9.72
C LEU A 155 4.19 -1.06 10.64
N ARG A 156 5.35 -0.78 10.07
CA ARG A 156 6.58 -0.73 10.84
C ARG A 156 6.73 0.60 11.56
N PRO A 157 7.47 0.65 12.67
CA PRO A 157 7.76 1.93 13.31
C PRO A 157 8.54 2.83 12.36
N HIS A 158 8.34 4.13 12.50
CA HIS A 158 9.06 5.10 11.68
C HIS A 158 10.53 5.13 12.06
N ALA A 159 11.40 4.79 11.11
CA ALA A 159 12.82 4.93 11.31
C ALA A 159 13.24 6.38 11.37
N SER A 160 12.42 7.25 10.81
CA SER A 160 12.70 8.67 10.78
C SER A 160 12.72 9.32 12.15
N THR A 161 12.33 8.61 13.16
CA THR A 161 12.43 9.15 14.50
C THR A 161 13.86 9.35 14.92
N SER A 162 14.80 8.80 14.20
CA SER A 162 16.14 9.09 14.56
C SER A 162 16.41 10.51 14.15
N PRO A 163 16.85 11.27 15.05
CA PRO A 163 17.19 12.62 14.72
C PRO A 163 18.47 12.63 13.97
N ARG A 164 18.53 13.21 13.52
CA ARG A 164 19.60 13.16 12.96
C ARG A 164 20.23 14.11 13.21
#